data_c849c02afdaa832f4273d0039b26676d
#
_entry.id   c849c02afdaa832f4273d0039b26676d
#
_cell.length_a   1.000
_cell.length_b   1.000
_cell.length_c   1.000
_cell.angle_alpha   90.00
_cell.angle_beta   90.00
_cell.angle_gamma   90.00
#
_symmetry.space_group_name_H-M   'P 1'
#
loop_
_entity.id
_entity.type
_entity.pdbx_description
1 polymer ?
#
loop_
_entity_poly.entity_id
_entity_poly.type
_entity_poly.pdbx_seq_one_letter_code
_entity_poly.pdbx_strand_id
1 'polypeptide(L)'
;MQTVFGCGESEEKENGFEVSVREEDGNLINITVRLYGPNTEYVIDRERELQAIGYLSAAGFGAKLLGVFGNGMVQSFIYARTLTPPDMRKPKLAAEIAKQLRRFHQVEIPGFREPQLWNEVFKFFKKASTLKFDDSEKQRKYETISFEEVEAEVVKLKELTSHLAAPVVFAHNDLLSGNLMLNDVEEKLYFIDFEYGSYNYRGFDIGNHFNEYAGYDCDYSLYPSKVEQFHFFRHYLEPEKPLEVSDKDLQALYVETNTYMLASHLYWALWALIQAKMSPIDFDYLGYFFLRYNEYKKQKENCFLLAQSYLARPLNE
;
A
#
# COMPACT_ATOMS: atom_id res chain seq x y z
N MET A 1 27.98 -4.84 26.84
CA MET A 1 27.57 -4.39 25.49
C MET A 1 28.18 -3.01 25.26
N GLN A 2 29.34 -2.95 24.61
CA GLN A 2 29.98 -1.67 24.23
C GLN A 2 29.56 -1.36 22.79
N THR A 3 28.71 -0.35 22.62
CA THR A 3 28.25 0.13 21.31
C THR A 3 29.30 1.10 20.78
N VAL A 4 29.99 0.77 19.71
CA VAL A 4 30.86 1.70 18.99
C VAL A 4 30.07 2.28 17.83
N PHE A 5 29.74 3.56 17.91
CA PHE A 5 29.11 4.31 16.80
C PHE A 5 30.21 4.68 15.79
N GLY A 6 30.17 4.09 14.61
CA GLY A 6 30.91 4.54 13.44
C GLY A 6 29.98 5.43 12.60
N CYS A 7 30.30 6.72 12.51
CA CYS A 7 29.59 7.66 11.66
C CYS A 7 30.11 7.47 10.22
N GLY A 8 29.36 6.72 9.38
CA GLY A 8 29.52 6.77 7.93
C GLY A 8 28.44 7.71 7.39
N GLU A 9 28.76 8.48 6.34
CA GLU A 9 27.83 9.38 5.68
C GLU A 9 26.58 8.61 5.27
N SER A 10 25.46 8.84 5.97
CA SER A 10 24.17 8.24 5.69
C SER A 10 23.41 9.10 4.71
N GLU A 11 23.11 8.59 3.52
CA GLU A 11 21.96 9.08 2.78
C GLU A 11 20.72 8.87 3.66
N GLU A 12 20.08 9.94 4.07
CA GLU A 12 18.81 9.93 4.82
C GLU A 12 17.73 9.28 3.94
N LYS A 13 17.55 7.99 4.10
CA LYS A 13 16.31 7.33 3.67
C LYS A 13 15.27 7.53 4.77
N GLU A 14 14.08 7.96 4.40
CA GLU A 14 12.98 8.22 5.32
C GLU A 14 12.89 7.17 6.43
N ASN A 15 13.13 7.60 7.67
CA ASN A 15 12.90 6.90 8.94
C ASN A 15 13.79 5.71 9.33
N GLY A 16 14.90 5.41 8.66
CA GLY A 16 15.78 4.31 9.09
C GLY A 16 17.27 4.62 8.94
N PHE A 17 18.06 4.20 9.94
CA PHE A 17 19.52 4.30 9.91
C PHE A 17 20.14 2.92 9.78
N GLU A 18 21.11 2.78 8.87
CA GLU A 18 21.96 1.59 8.84
C GLU A 18 23.02 1.71 9.95
N VAL A 19 23.17 0.65 10.76
CA VAL A 19 24.15 0.59 11.82
C VAL A 19 24.90 -0.74 11.70
N SER A 20 26.24 -0.67 11.67
CA SER A 20 27.07 -1.85 11.77
C SER A 20 27.35 -2.16 13.26
N VAL A 21 27.01 -3.36 13.68
CA VAL A 21 27.20 -3.84 15.06
C VAL A 21 28.19 -5.00 15.04
N ARG A 22 29.11 -5.04 15.99
CA ARG A 22 30.00 -6.16 16.17
C ARG A 22 29.40 -7.17 17.16
N GLU A 23 29.26 -8.40 16.73
CA GLU A 23 28.84 -9.52 17.60
C GLU A 23 30.00 -9.90 18.58
N GLU A 24 29.67 -10.68 19.63
CA GLU A 24 30.66 -11.13 20.62
C GLU A 24 31.76 -11.99 20.01
N ASP A 25 31.45 -12.70 18.91
CA ASP A 25 32.43 -13.49 18.13
C ASP A 25 33.33 -12.64 17.21
N GLY A 26 33.10 -11.31 17.15
CA GLY A 26 33.89 -10.36 16.37
C GLY A 26 33.38 -10.10 14.97
N ASN A 27 32.33 -10.79 14.51
CA ASN A 27 31.70 -10.56 13.21
C ASN A 27 30.97 -9.21 13.17
N LEU A 28 31.01 -8.53 12.02
CA LEU A 28 30.19 -7.33 11.74
C LEU A 28 28.89 -7.75 11.10
N ILE A 29 27.78 -7.35 11.70
CA ILE A 29 26.45 -7.48 11.11
C ILE A 29 25.86 -6.08 10.89
N ASN A 30 25.13 -5.93 9.80
CA ASN A 30 24.35 -4.72 9.54
C ASN A 30 22.94 -4.90 10.06
N ILE A 31 22.45 -3.87 10.73
CA ILE A 31 21.06 -3.78 11.22
C ILE A 31 20.46 -2.48 10.75
N THR A 32 19.13 -2.45 10.68
CA THR A 32 18.34 -1.24 10.44
C THR A 32 17.72 -0.80 11.76
N VAL A 33 17.97 0.45 12.15
CA VAL A 33 17.27 1.10 13.27
C VAL A 33 16.23 2.04 12.69
N ARG A 34 14.94 1.75 12.91
CA ARG A 34 13.82 2.58 12.45
C ARG A 34 13.29 3.40 13.61
N LEU A 35 13.25 4.73 13.44
CA LEU A 35 12.61 5.65 14.37
C LEU A 35 11.22 6.03 13.83
N TYR A 36 10.23 6.04 14.70
CA TYR A 36 8.90 6.50 14.32
C TYR A 36 8.90 8.02 14.11
N GLY A 37 8.38 8.45 12.98
CA GLY A 37 8.21 9.87 12.67
C GLY A 37 7.24 10.56 13.61
N PRO A 38 7.39 11.88 13.85
CA PRO A 38 6.44 12.63 14.66
C PRO A 38 5.05 12.66 14.01
N ASN A 39 3.99 12.61 14.83
CA ASN A 39 2.59 12.66 14.40
C ASN A 39 2.11 11.48 13.52
N THR A 40 2.90 10.43 13.33
CA THR A 40 2.50 9.27 12.52
C THR A 40 1.33 8.50 13.14
N GLU A 41 1.12 8.59 14.46
CA GLU A 41 0.00 8.01 15.21
C GLU A 41 -1.39 8.50 14.73
N TYR A 42 -1.44 9.59 13.98
CA TYR A 42 -2.68 10.07 13.39
C TYR A 42 -3.20 9.22 12.23
N VAL A 43 -2.34 8.49 11.57
CA VAL A 43 -2.64 7.68 10.38
C VAL A 43 -2.19 6.23 10.50
N ILE A 44 -1.26 5.92 11.43
CA ILE A 44 -0.67 4.59 11.60
C ILE A 44 -1.05 4.01 12.97
N ASP A 45 -1.41 2.73 12.99
CA ASP A 45 -1.66 1.93 14.18
C ASP A 45 -0.40 1.11 14.52
N ARG A 46 0.45 1.62 15.40
CA ARG A 46 1.73 1.00 15.76
C ARG A 46 1.59 -0.34 16.50
N GLU A 47 0.52 -0.53 17.26
CA GLU A 47 0.26 -1.80 17.93
C GLU A 47 -0.03 -2.90 16.91
N ARG A 48 -0.88 -2.60 15.93
CA ARG A 48 -1.20 -3.49 14.80
C ARG A 48 0.04 -3.81 13.97
N GLU A 49 0.86 -2.81 13.65
CA GLU A 49 2.12 -3.01 12.92
C GLU A 49 3.05 -3.96 13.66
N LEU A 50 3.32 -3.72 14.95
CA LEU A 50 4.21 -4.56 15.75
C LEU A 50 3.70 -5.99 15.90
N GLN A 51 2.39 -6.17 16.03
CA GLN A 51 1.78 -7.50 16.05
C GLN A 51 2.02 -8.22 14.72
N ALA A 52 1.79 -7.55 13.59
CA ALA A 52 1.91 -8.14 12.26
C ALA A 52 3.36 -8.51 11.90
N ILE A 53 4.34 -7.64 12.21
CA ILE A 53 5.74 -7.84 11.83
C ILE A 53 6.30 -9.19 12.29
N GLY A 54 5.96 -9.65 13.50
CA GLY A 54 6.41 -10.94 14.00
C GLY A 54 5.96 -12.11 13.13
N TYR A 55 4.70 -12.14 12.73
CA TYR A 55 4.12 -13.18 11.87
C TYR A 55 4.62 -13.07 10.42
N LEU A 56 4.70 -11.87 9.89
CA LEU A 56 5.21 -11.62 8.53
C LEU A 56 6.68 -12.03 8.42
N SER A 57 7.50 -11.68 9.40
CA SER A 57 8.90 -12.08 9.47
C SER A 57 9.05 -13.61 9.55
N ALA A 58 8.24 -14.28 10.36
CA ALA A 58 8.22 -15.76 10.45
C ALA A 58 7.80 -16.40 9.12
N ALA A 59 6.92 -15.76 8.35
CA ALA A 59 6.50 -16.19 7.01
C ALA A 59 7.52 -15.85 5.91
N GLY A 60 8.63 -15.18 6.27
CA GLY A 60 9.72 -14.83 5.34
C GLY A 60 9.52 -13.50 4.61
N PHE A 61 8.64 -12.63 5.11
CA PHE A 61 8.43 -11.28 4.60
C PHE A 61 9.20 -10.24 5.41
N GLY A 62 9.82 -9.29 4.70
CA GLY A 62 10.57 -8.19 5.29
C GLY A 62 11.82 -8.60 6.06
N ALA A 63 12.28 -7.67 6.86
CA ALA A 63 13.40 -7.86 7.78
C ALA A 63 12.96 -8.58 9.05
N LYS A 64 13.88 -9.31 9.70
CA LYS A 64 13.62 -9.90 11.01
C LYS A 64 13.57 -8.80 12.07
N LEU A 65 12.52 -8.82 12.90
CA LEU A 65 12.43 -7.97 14.07
C LEU A 65 13.44 -8.46 15.12
N LEU A 66 14.41 -7.61 15.49
CA LEU A 66 15.45 -7.91 16.46
C LEU A 66 15.16 -7.29 17.85
N GLY A 67 14.44 -6.17 17.88
CA GLY A 67 14.05 -5.50 19.11
C GLY A 67 13.11 -4.33 18.89
N VAL A 68 12.44 -3.91 19.97
CA VAL A 68 11.51 -2.77 19.99
C VAL A 68 11.92 -1.86 21.15
N PHE A 69 11.84 -0.55 20.95
CA PHE A 69 12.06 0.46 21.98
C PHE A 69 11.00 1.57 21.87
N GLY A 70 10.97 2.49 22.82
CA GLY A 70 9.83 3.39 23.04
C GLY A 70 9.31 4.15 21.81
N ASN A 71 10.19 4.52 20.85
CA ASN A 71 9.83 5.25 19.63
C ASN A 71 10.41 4.62 18.36
N GLY A 72 10.62 3.31 18.34
CA GLY A 72 11.20 2.65 17.16
C GLY A 72 11.43 1.16 17.31
N MET A 73 12.10 0.58 16.32
CA MET A 73 12.45 -0.83 16.27
C MET A 73 13.83 -1.05 15.64
N VAL A 74 14.39 -2.22 15.93
CA VAL A 74 15.62 -2.72 15.32
C VAL A 74 15.29 -3.96 14.50
N GLN A 75 15.78 -3.98 13.28
CA GLN A 75 15.55 -5.06 12.31
C GLN A 75 16.86 -5.53 11.67
N SER A 76 16.88 -6.74 11.13
CA SER A 76 17.97 -7.19 10.28
C SER A 76 18.07 -6.30 9.03
N PHE A 77 19.30 -6.10 8.53
CA PHE A 77 19.49 -5.39 7.27
C PHE A 77 19.15 -6.28 6.07
N ILE A 78 18.53 -5.70 5.04
CA ILE A 78 18.22 -6.37 3.79
C ILE A 78 19.16 -5.85 2.71
N TYR A 79 20.06 -6.72 2.21
CA TYR A 79 20.97 -6.40 1.11
C TYR A 79 20.23 -6.46 -0.23
N ALA A 80 19.52 -5.39 -0.56
CA ALA A 80 18.74 -5.30 -1.78
C ALA A 80 18.53 -3.84 -2.17
N ARG A 81 18.29 -3.57 -3.45
CA ARG A 81 17.92 -2.26 -3.93
C ARG A 81 16.40 -2.08 -3.93
N THR A 82 15.94 -0.88 -3.68
CA THR A 82 14.53 -0.51 -3.84
C THR A 82 14.15 -0.50 -5.33
N LEU A 83 12.93 -0.94 -5.65
CA LEU A 83 12.39 -0.84 -7.01
C LEU A 83 11.95 0.58 -7.34
N THR A 84 11.79 0.81 -8.64
CA THR A 84 11.19 2.04 -9.20
C THR A 84 9.85 1.70 -9.88
N PRO A 85 8.95 2.69 -10.11
CA PRO A 85 7.71 2.43 -10.84
C PRO A 85 7.91 1.73 -12.20
N PRO A 86 8.92 2.09 -13.04
CA PRO A 86 9.22 1.33 -14.27
C PRO A 86 9.65 -0.13 -14.04
N ASP A 87 10.27 -0.44 -12.88
CA ASP A 87 10.64 -1.84 -12.58
C ASP A 87 9.40 -2.70 -12.40
N MET A 88 8.36 -2.21 -11.71
CA MET A 88 7.11 -2.94 -11.45
C MET A 88 6.38 -3.34 -12.74
N ARG A 89 6.59 -2.60 -13.86
CA ARG A 89 5.99 -2.88 -15.16
C ARG A 89 6.72 -3.97 -15.96
N LYS A 90 7.94 -4.36 -15.55
CA LYS A 90 8.67 -5.44 -16.21
C LYS A 90 7.94 -6.76 -16.01
N PRO A 91 7.59 -7.51 -17.07
CA PRO A 91 6.74 -8.71 -16.94
C PRO A 91 7.28 -9.75 -15.96
N LYS A 92 8.60 -9.97 -15.90
CA LYS A 92 9.23 -10.90 -14.95
C LYS A 92 9.00 -10.44 -13.51
N LEU A 93 9.20 -9.14 -13.22
CA LEU A 93 9.02 -8.59 -11.88
C LEU A 93 7.54 -8.50 -11.49
N ALA A 94 6.66 -8.09 -12.41
CA ALA A 94 5.21 -8.10 -12.17
C ALA A 94 4.70 -9.49 -11.80
N ALA A 95 5.19 -10.54 -12.48
CA ALA A 95 4.86 -11.93 -12.16
C ALA A 95 5.38 -12.32 -10.75
N GLU A 96 6.60 -11.92 -10.41
CA GLU A 96 7.16 -12.24 -9.09
C GLU A 96 6.46 -11.47 -7.97
N ILE A 97 6.14 -10.19 -8.18
CA ILE A 97 5.34 -9.39 -7.23
C ILE A 97 3.98 -10.07 -7.00
N ALA A 98 3.31 -10.51 -8.08
CA ALA A 98 2.02 -11.19 -8.00
C ALA A 98 2.08 -12.47 -7.16
N LYS A 99 3.11 -13.31 -7.37
CA LYS A 99 3.34 -14.55 -6.59
C LYS A 99 3.60 -14.25 -5.12
N GLN A 100 4.47 -13.28 -4.84
CA GLN A 100 4.78 -12.88 -3.48
C GLN A 100 3.56 -12.26 -2.78
N LEU A 101 2.76 -11.44 -3.49
CA LEU A 101 1.54 -10.86 -2.94
C LEU A 101 0.50 -11.93 -2.60
N ARG A 102 0.36 -12.97 -3.45
CA ARG A 102 -0.48 -14.12 -3.09
C ARG A 102 -0.02 -14.80 -1.82
N ARG A 103 1.27 -15.07 -1.66
CA ARG A 103 1.83 -15.66 -0.43
C ARG A 103 1.61 -14.74 0.77
N PHE A 104 1.76 -13.44 0.60
CA PHE A 104 1.52 -12.44 1.64
C PHE A 104 0.06 -12.47 2.11
N HIS A 105 -0.89 -12.50 1.17
CA HIS A 105 -2.31 -12.58 1.45
C HIS A 105 -2.76 -13.90 2.14
N GLN A 106 -1.90 -14.91 2.13
CA GLN A 106 -2.15 -16.18 2.83
C GLN A 106 -1.58 -16.21 4.26
N VAL A 107 -0.86 -15.17 4.69
CA VAL A 107 -0.36 -15.08 6.06
C VAL A 107 -1.53 -14.83 7.00
N GLU A 108 -1.63 -15.68 8.02
CA GLU A 108 -2.64 -15.54 9.05
C GLU A 108 -2.09 -14.77 10.24
N ILE A 109 -2.60 -13.56 10.45
CA ILE A 109 -2.31 -12.75 11.63
C ILE A 109 -3.45 -12.95 12.64
N PRO A 110 -3.18 -13.31 13.91
CA PRO A 110 -4.22 -13.40 14.94
C PRO A 110 -4.92 -12.06 15.16
N GLY A 111 -6.21 -12.12 15.47
CA GLY A 111 -7.01 -10.93 15.78
C GLY A 111 -8.26 -10.82 14.93
N PHE A 112 -8.76 -9.63 14.84
CA PHE A 112 -10.01 -9.31 14.16
C PHE A 112 -9.82 -9.32 12.64
N ARG A 113 -10.55 -10.18 11.93
CA ARG A 113 -10.40 -10.37 10.47
C ARG A 113 -11.37 -9.55 9.63
N GLU A 114 -11.90 -8.46 10.16
CA GLU A 114 -12.78 -7.59 9.40
C GLU A 114 -11.98 -6.60 8.54
N PRO A 115 -12.43 -6.33 7.30
CA PRO A 115 -11.74 -5.40 6.41
C PRO A 115 -11.78 -3.97 6.97
N GLN A 116 -10.62 -3.33 7.05
CA GLN A 116 -10.49 -2.01 7.67
C GLN A 116 -10.69 -0.84 6.70
N LEU A 117 -10.74 -1.08 5.40
CA LEU A 117 -10.81 -0.04 4.37
C LEU A 117 -11.81 1.06 4.71
N TRP A 118 -13.08 0.70 4.88
CA TRP A 118 -14.13 1.70 5.05
C TRP A 118 -14.10 2.37 6.41
N ASN A 119 -13.66 1.66 7.45
CA ASN A 119 -13.46 2.24 8.78
C ASN A 119 -12.38 3.33 8.71
N GLU A 120 -11.27 3.06 8.04
CA GLU A 120 -10.16 4.01 7.89
C GLU A 120 -10.54 5.17 6.97
N VAL A 121 -11.22 4.93 5.84
CA VAL A 121 -11.72 5.99 4.95
C VAL A 121 -12.63 6.96 5.70
N PHE A 122 -13.59 6.46 6.47
CA PHE A 122 -14.47 7.34 7.26
C PHE A 122 -13.75 8.04 8.40
N LYS A 123 -12.76 7.39 9.04
CA LYS A 123 -11.90 8.03 10.04
C LYS A 123 -11.11 9.17 9.42
N PHE A 124 -10.52 8.95 8.25
CA PHE A 124 -9.77 9.99 7.53
C PHE A 124 -10.71 11.11 7.06
N PHE A 125 -11.87 10.77 6.51
CA PHE A 125 -12.88 11.75 6.10
C PHE A 125 -13.28 12.68 7.26
N LYS A 126 -13.64 12.10 8.41
CA LYS A 126 -14.02 12.87 9.60
C LYS A 126 -12.91 13.84 10.04
N LYS A 127 -11.65 13.43 9.94
CA LYS A 127 -10.52 14.28 10.29
C LYS A 127 -10.23 15.30 9.20
N ALA A 128 -10.20 14.88 7.94
CA ALA A 128 -9.90 15.72 6.80
C ALA A 128 -10.92 16.87 6.64
N SER A 129 -12.20 16.64 6.90
CA SER A 129 -13.28 17.63 6.74
C SER A 129 -13.28 18.75 7.79
N THR A 130 -12.47 18.64 8.84
CA THR A 130 -12.41 19.62 9.94
C THR A 130 -11.07 20.36 10.04
N LEU A 131 -10.19 20.19 9.06
CA LEU A 131 -8.86 20.81 9.06
C LEU A 131 -8.95 22.33 8.88
N LYS A 132 -7.95 23.00 9.45
CA LYS A 132 -7.70 24.44 9.24
C LYS A 132 -6.22 24.64 9.00
N PHE A 133 -5.89 25.40 7.96
CA PHE A 133 -4.53 25.73 7.61
C PHE A 133 -4.20 27.17 8.04
N ASP A 134 -3.00 27.35 8.60
CA ASP A 134 -2.51 28.69 8.99
C ASP A 134 -2.07 29.49 7.76
N ASP A 135 -1.60 28.80 6.72
CA ASP A 135 -1.30 29.38 5.42
C ASP A 135 -2.58 29.71 4.65
N SER A 136 -2.73 30.99 4.26
CA SER A 136 -3.95 31.49 3.62
C SER A 136 -4.18 30.96 2.21
N GLU A 137 -3.12 30.57 1.48
CA GLU A 137 -3.23 29.99 0.15
C GLU A 137 -3.67 28.52 0.25
N LYS A 138 -3.04 27.74 1.14
CA LYS A 138 -3.48 26.38 1.44
C LYS A 138 -4.93 26.36 1.93
N GLN A 139 -5.31 27.30 2.82
CA GLN A 139 -6.68 27.39 3.31
C GLN A 139 -7.68 27.66 2.19
N ARG A 140 -7.42 28.63 1.30
CA ARG A 140 -8.29 28.90 0.15
C ARG A 140 -8.42 27.70 -0.79
N LYS A 141 -7.31 27.00 -1.07
CA LYS A 141 -7.32 25.78 -1.90
C LYS A 141 -8.13 24.67 -1.24
N TYR A 142 -7.98 24.46 0.07
CA TYR A 142 -8.75 23.51 0.84
C TYR A 142 -10.25 23.82 0.85
N GLU A 143 -10.65 25.08 0.97
CA GLU A 143 -12.05 25.51 0.96
C GLU A 143 -12.78 25.28 -0.37
N THR A 144 -12.05 24.97 -1.44
CA THR A 144 -12.67 24.57 -2.72
C THR A 144 -13.17 23.11 -2.72
N ILE A 145 -12.83 22.33 -1.69
CA ILE A 145 -13.23 20.93 -1.60
C ILE A 145 -14.67 20.83 -1.09
N SER A 146 -15.54 20.21 -1.88
CA SER A 146 -16.88 19.85 -1.43
C SER A 146 -16.83 18.53 -0.65
N PHE A 147 -16.77 18.61 0.67
CA PHE A 147 -16.79 17.41 1.53
C PHE A 147 -18.12 16.68 1.46
N GLU A 148 -19.22 17.36 1.15
CA GLU A 148 -20.52 16.71 0.89
C GLU A 148 -20.44 15.80 -0.35
N GLU A 149 -19.82 16.30 -1.44
CA GLU A 149 -19.59 15.48 -2.65
C GLU A 149 -18.67 14.29 -2.33
N VAL A 150 -17.55 14.51 -1.62
CA VAL A 150 -16.61 13.44 -1.26
C VAL A 150 -17.29 12.37 -0.41
N GLU A 151 -18.11 12.75 0.57
CA GLU A 151 -18.84 11.79 1.41
C GLU A 151 -19.84 10.96 0.58
N ALA A 152 -20.62 11.62 -0.28
CA ALA A 152 -21.55 10.96 -1.17
C ALA A 152 -20.85 9.94 -2.09
N GLU A 153 -19.66 10.27 -2.60
CA GLU A 153 -18.85 9.38 -3.43
C GLU A 153 -18.32 8.17 -2.62
N VAL A 154 -17.83 8.40 -1.40
CA VAL A 154 -17.39 7.32 -0.50
C VAL A 154 -18.53 6.35 -0.21
N VAL A 155 -19.73 6.86 0.12
CA VAL A 155 -20.91 6.03 0.42
C VAL A 155 -21.32 5.21 -0.80
N LYS A 156 -21.40 5.83 -1.99
CA LYS A 156 -21.77 5.13 -3.24
C LYS A 156 -20.79 4.01 -3.58
N LEU A 157 -19.49 4.28 -3.45
CA LEU A 157 -18.46 3.28 -3.76
C LEU A 157 -18.48 2.14 -2.74
N LYS A 158 -18.66 2.44 -1.46
CA LYS A 158 -18.85 1.42 -0.42
C LYS A 158 -20.02 0.51 -0.71
N GLU A 159 -21.17 1.07 -1.11
CA GLU A 159 -22.34 0.31 -1.49
C GLU A 159 -22.04 -0.61 -2.68
N LEU A 160 -21.45 -0.07 -3.76
CA LEU A 160 -21.10 -0.86 -4.94
C LEU A 160 -20.16 -2.02 -4.60
N THR A 161 -19.09 -1.76 -3.85
CA THR A 161 -18.09 -2.78 -3.48
C THR A 161 -18.67 -3.86 -2.56
N SER A 162 -19.69 -3.56 -1.76
CA SER A 162 -20.35 -4.56 -0.91
C SER A 162 -21.01 -5.71 -1.68
N HIS A 163 -21.35 -5.48 -2.95
CA HIS A 163 -21.95 -6.49 -3.83
C HIS A 163 -20.91 -7.38 -4.54
N LEU A 164 -19.61 -7.02 -4.51
CA LEU A 164 -18.58 -7.77 -5.21
C LEU A 164 -18.09 -9.02 -4.48
N ALA A 165 -18.47 -9.21 -3.22
CA ALA A 165 -18.09 -10.35 -2.39
C ALA A 165 -16.56 -10.62 -2.41
N ALA A 166 -15.75 -9.55 -2.42
CA ALA A 166 -14.29 -9.64 -2.52
C ALA A 166 -13.70 -10.36 -1.29
N PRO A 167 -12.75 -11.29 -1.48
CA PRO A 167 -12.07 -11.94 -0.37
C PRO A 167 -11.37 -10.95 0.56
N VAL A 168 -11.46 -11.21 1.87
CA VAL A 168 -10.70 -10.49 2.89
C VAL A 168 -9.41 -11.26 3.17
N VAL A 169 -8.29 -10.55 3.10
CA VAL A 169 -6.94 -11.07 3.28
C VAL A 169 -6.16 -10.16 4.23
N PHE A 170 -5.05 -10.62 4.78
CA PHE A 170 -4.11 -9.69 5.38
C PHE A 170 -3.39 -8.96 4.23
N ALA A 171 -3.68 -7.69 4.06
CA ALA A 171 -3.23 -6.86 2.96
C ALA A 171 -2.08 -5.95 3.38
N HIS A 172 -1.20 -5.62 2.43
CA HIS A 172 -0.13 -4.66 2.63
C HIS A 172 -0.68 -3.23 2.70
N ASN A 173 -1.66 -2.94 1.85
CA ASN A 173 -2.35 -1.66 1.69
C ASN A 173 -1.49 -0.50 1.16
N ASP A 174 -0.16 -0.66 1.08
CA ASP A 174 0.78 0.35 0.61
C ASP A 174 1.93 -0.26 -0.21
N LEU A 175 1.59 -1.14 -1.17
CA LEU A 175 2.59 -1.84 -1.96
C LEU A 175 3.07 -0.99 -3.16
N LEU A 176 3.70 0.13 -2.86
CA LEU A 176 4.36 1.00 -3.83
C LEU A 176 5.78 0.51 -4.16
N SER A 177 6.43 1.08 -5.17
CA SER A 177 7.79 0.67 -5.59
C SER A 177 8.83 0.83 -4.49
N GLY A 178 8.70 1.84 -3.63
CA GLY A 178 9.57 2.09 -2.48
C GLY A 178 9.52 0.98 -1.42
N ASN A 179 8.40 0.24 -1.36
CA ASN A 179 8.19 -0.85 -0.41
C ASN A 179 8.52 -2.24 -1.01
N LEU A 180 9.14 -2.26 -2.18
CA LEU A 180 9.63 -3.44 -2.88
C LEU A 180 11.15 -3.37 -3.02
N MET A 181 11.87 -4.37 -2.52
CA MET A 181 13.31 -4.46 -2.65
C MET A 181 13.72 -5.73 -3.39
N LEU A 182 14.69 -5.62 -4.30
CA LEU A 182 15.21 -6.73 -5.08
C LEU A 182 16.70 -6.94 -4.81
N ASN A 183 17.06 -8.14 -4.34
CA ASN A 183 18.43 -8.62 -4.40
C ASN A 183 18.66 -9.21 -5.80
N ASP A 184 19.37 -8.47 -6.65
CA ASP A 184 19.60 -8.88 -8.04
C ASP A 184 20.49 -10.12 -8.17
N VAL A 185 21.31 -10.44 -7.17
CA VAL A 185 22.21 -11.62 -7.16
C VAL A 185 21.44 -12.90 -6.84
N GLU A 186 20.56 -12.84 -5.85
CA GLU A 186 19.73 -13.96 -5.42
C GLU A 186 18.42 -14.04 -6.19
N GLU A 187 18.11 -13.04 -7.04
CA GLU A 187 16.81 -12.82 -7.68
C GLU A 187 15.65 -12.84 -6.68
N LYS A 188 15.89 -12.38 -5.46
CA LYS A 188 14.93 -12.43 -4.37
C LYS A 188 14.26 -11.09 -4.12
N LEU A 189 12.92 -11.11 -4.15
CA LEU A 189 12.08 -9.96 -3.89
C LEU A 189 11.64 -9.93 -2.42
N TYR A 190 11.72 -8.75 -1.80
CA TYR A 190 11.28 -8.51 -0.44
C TYR A 190 10.20 -7.43 -0.44
N PHE A 191 9.17 -7.65 0.40
CA PHE A 191 8.20 -6.62 0.78
C PHE A 191 8.63 -6.03 2.12
N ILE A 192 8.56 -4.72 2.26
CA ILE A 192 8.93 -3.99 3.48
C ILE A 192 7.83 -2.97 3.81
N ASP A 193 7.94 -2.37 4.99
CA ASP A 193 7.08 -1.28 5.46
C ASP A 193 5.60 -1.67 5.61
N PHE A 194 5.32 -2.47 6.64
CA PHE A 194 3.99 -3.04 6.89
C PHE A 194 3.10 -2.15 7.77
N GLU A 195 3.41 -0.86 7.88
CA GLU A 195 2.74 0.06 8.82
C GLU A 195 1.25 0.30 8.50
N TYR A 196 0.84 0.11 7.25
CA TYR A 196 -0.56 0.12 6.83
C TYR A 196 -1.18 -1.29 6.79
N GLY A 197 -0.41 -2.33 7.10
CA GLY A 197 -0.86 -3.72 7.05
C GLY A 197 -2.08 -3.99 7.92
N SER A 198 -3.12 -4.58 7.33
CA SER A 198 -4.37 -4.92 8.03
C SER A 198 -5.17 -5.94 7.23
N TYR A 199 -6.17 -6.58 7.88
CA TYR A 199 -7.17 -7.30 7.09
C TYR A 199 -7.93 -6.30 6.22
N ASN A 200 -8.01 -6.61 4.92
CA ASN A 200 -8.65 -5.75 3.95
C ASN A 200 -9.09 -6.56 2.72
N TYR A 201 -9.79 -5.93 1.81
CA TYR A 201 -10.21 -6.55 0.57
C TYR A 201 -9.02 -6.77 -0.37
N ARG A 202 -8.89 -7.99 -0.92
CA ARG A 202 -7.86 -8.35 -1.90
C ARG A 202 -7.80 -7.37 -3.06
N GLY A 203 -8.96 -7.00 -3.59
CA GLY A 203 -9.06 -6.07 -4.72
C GLY A 203 -8.54 -4.67 -4.40
N PHE A 204 -8.65 -4.23 -3.15
CA PHE A 204 -8.06 -2.95 -2.72
C PHE A 204 -6.53 -3.00 -2.77
N ASP A 205 -5.91 -4.03 -2.23
CA ASP A 205 -4.44 -4.13 -2.19
C ASP A 205 -3.85 -4.22 -3.61
N ILE A 206 -4.45 -5.05 -4.48
CA ILE A 206 -4.00 -5.15 -5.88
C ILE A 206 -4.29 -3.84 -6.64
N GLY A 207 -5.47 -3.24 -6.48
CA GLY A 207 -5.84 -1.99 -7.13
C GLY A 207 -4.97 -0.82 -6.69
N ASN A 208 -4.61 -0.80 -5.40
CA ASN A 208 -3.65 0.16 -4.86
C ASN A 208 -2.27 -0.03 -5.51
N HIS A 209 -1.74 -1.26 -5.53
CA HIS A 209 -0.47 -1.56 -6.19
C HIS A 209 -0.44 -1.09 -7.66
N PHE A 210 -1.53 -1.25 -8.40
CA PHE A 210 -1.61 -0.78 -9.79
C PHE A 210 -1.65 0.75 -9.91
N ASN A 211 -2.28 1.45 -8.96
CA ASN A 211 -2.24 2.90 -8.90
C ASN A 211 -0.81 3.43 -8.69
N GLU A 212 0.01 2.70 -7.94
CA GLU A 212 1.40 3.09 -7.64
C GLU A 212 2.36 2.95 -8.84
N TYR A 213 1.91 2.37 -9.97
CA TYR A 213 2.63 2.43 -11.25
C TYR A 213 2.75 3.87 -11.77
N ALA A 214 1.83 4.77 -11.37
CA ALA A 214 1.85 6.18 -11.69
C ALA A 214 2.95 6.98 -10.95
N GLY A 215 3.54 6.40 -9.91
CA GLY A 215 4.51 7.07 -9.05
C GLY A 215 3.94 8.29 -8.31
N TYR A 216 4.80 9.01 -7.62
CA TYR A 216 4.42 10.24 -6.89
C TYR A 216 3.98 11.39 -7.81
N ASP A 217 4.40 11.36 -9.09
CA ASP A 217 3.96 12.32 -10.11
C ASP A 217 2.50 12.11 -10.53
N CYS A 218 1.90 11.01 -10.12
CA CYS A 218 0.54 10.61 -10.47
C CYS A 218 0.29 10.57 -11.99
N ASP A 219 1.27 10.07 -12.77
CA ASP A 219 1.08 9.83 -14.20
C ASP A 219 0.26 8.57 -14.43
N TYR A 220 -1.06 8.69 -14.34
CA TYR A 220 -1.98 7.56 -14.51
C TYR A 220 -2.06 7.02 -15.95
N SER A 221 -1.34 7.61 -16.91
CA SER A 221 -1.13 6.98 -18.23
C SER A 221 -0.31 5.68 -18.10
N LEU A 222 0.40 5.51 -16.97
CA LEU A 222 1.19 4.34 -16.62
C LEU A 222 0.39 3.25 -15.90
N TYR A 223 -0.88 3.48 -15.58
CA TYR A 223 -1.76 2.44 -15.02
C TYR A 223 -1.78 1.22 -15.94
N PRO A 224 -1.65 -0.02 -15.42
CA PRO A 224 -1.46 -1.18 -16.26
C PRO A 224 -2.68 -1.45 -17.15
N SER A 225 -2.43 -1.75 -18.42
CA SER A 225 -3.43 -2.18 -19.38
C SER A 225 -4.08 -3.49 -18.96
N LYS A 226 -5.26 -3.81 -19.52
CA LYS A 226 -5.94 -5.09 -19.24
C LYS A 226 -5.04 -6.31 -19.47
N VAL A 227 -4.17 -6.27 -20.48
CA VAL A 227 -3.23 -7.36 -20.77
C VAL A 227 -2.18 -7.50 -19.67
N GLU A 228 -1.62 -6.39 -19.21
CA GLU A 228 -0.64 -6.39 -18.12
C GLU A 228 -1.30 -6.83 -16.79
N GLN A 229 -2.54 -6.37 -16.52
CA GLN A 229 -3.32 -6.82 -15.36
C GLN A 229 -3.59 -8.32 -15.42
N PHE A 230 -3.99 -8.86 -16.58
CA PHE A 230 -4.23 -10.30 -16.76
C PHE A 230 -2.95 -11.12 -16.58
N HIS A 231 -1.80 -10.60 -17.03
CA HIS A 231 -0.50 -11.23 -16.76
C HIS A 231 -0.26 -11.33 -15.25
N PHE A 232 -0.45 -10.23 -14.50
CA PHE A 232 -0.33 -10.20 -13.05
C PHE A 232 -1.31 -11.17 -12.38
N PHE A 233 -2.61 -11.12 -12.77
CA PHE A 233 -3.65 -11.97 -12.18
C PHE A 233 -3.41 -13.46 -12.37
N ARG A 234 -2.89 -13.89 -13.52
CA ARG A 234 -2.53 -15.29 -13.77
C ARG A 234 -1.51 -15.78 -12.74
N HIS A 235 -0.45 -15.02 -12.51
CA HIS A 235 0.60 -15.37 -11.56
C HIS A 235 0.15 -15.20 -10.09
N TYR A 236 -0.82 -14.34 -9.82
CA TYR A 236 -1.44 -14.20 -8.52
C TYR A 236 -2.39 -15.37 -8.21
N LEU A 237 -3.26 -15.73 -9.13
CA LEU A 237 -4.28 -16.77 -8.91
C LEU A 237 -3.68 -18.17 -8.90
N GLU A 238 -2.83 -18.49 -9.90
CA GLU A 238 -2.19 -19.81 -10.04
C GLU A 238 -0.69 -19.64 -10.31
N PRO A 239 0.14 -19.43 -9.27
CA PRO A 239 1.58 -19.16 -9.42
C PRO A 239 2.33 -20.24 -10.19
N GLU A 240 1.96 -21.52 -9.98
CA GLU A 240 2.63 -22.67 -10.60
C GLU A 240 2.13 -22.95 -12.03
N LYS A 241 0.89 -22.58 -12.33
CA LYS A 241 0.22 -22.88 -13.59
C LYS A 241 -0.56 -21.67 -14.13
N PRO A 242 0.10 -20.53 -14.35
CA PRO A 242 -0.59 -19.27 -14.67
C PRO A 242 -1.43 -19.31 -15.96
N LEU A 243 -1.14 -20.24 -16.87
CA LEU A 243 -1.91 -20.42 -18.12
C LEU A 243 -3.19 -21.25 -17.93
N GLU A 244 -3.35 -21.95 -16.81
CA GLU A 244 -4.55 -22.74 -16.51
C GLU A 244 -5.68 -21.90 -15.86
N VAL A 245 -5.41 -20.62 -15.52
CA VAL A 245 -6.41 -19.71 -14.97
C VAL A 245 -7.53 -19.46 -15.98
N SER A 246 -8.77 -19.67 -15.56
CA SER A 246 -9.93 -19.46 -16.41
C SER A 246 -10.16 -17.98 -16.75
N ASP A 247 -10.73 -17.71 -17.93
CA ASP A 247 -11.12 -16.35 -18.30
C ASP A 247 -12.18 -15.76 -17.35
N LYS A 248 -13.02 -16.61 -16.77
CA LYS A 248 -14.02 -16.22 -15.75
C LYS A 248 -13.33 -15.66 -14.51
N ASP A 249 -12.31 -16.35 -13.98
CA ASP A 249 -11.57 -15.91 -12.79
C ASP A 249 -10.77 -14.64 -13.07
N LEU A 250 -10.15 -14.54 -14.25
CA LEU A 250 -9.45 -13.33 -14.69
C LEU A 250 -10.39 -12.14 -14.78
N GLN A 251 -11.59 -12.34 -15.36
CA GLN A 251 -12.57 -11.28 -15.49
C GLN A 251 -13.15 -10.87 -14.13
N ALA A 252 -13.38 -11.83 -13.24
CA ALA A 252 -13.83 -11.54 -11.86
C ALA A 252 -12.83 -10.68 -11.11
N LEU A 253 -11.54 -11.07 -11.12
CA LEU A 253 -10.49 -10.31 -10.44
C LEU A 253 -10.25 -8.95 -11.12
N TYR A 254 -10.42 -8.86 -12.44
CA TYR A 254 -10.34 -7.58 -13.16
C TYR A 254 -11.40 -6.59 -12.70
N VAL A 255 -12.65 -7.04 -12.57
CA VAL A 255 -13.74 -6.19 -12.07
C VAL A 255 -13.49 -5.79 -10.63
N GLU A 256 -13.16 -6.75 -9.77
CA GLU A 256 -12.83 -6.53 -8.36
C GLU A 256 -11.74 -5.46 -8.23
N THR A 257 -10.59 -5.68 -8.84
CA THR A 257 -9.42 -4.80 -8.75
C THR A 257 -9.72 -3.38 -9.25
N ASN A 258 -10.34 -3.24 -10.43
CA ASN A 258 -10.60 -1.92 -11.01
C ASN A 258 -11.74 -1.17 -10.30
N THR A 259 -12.61 -1.85 -9.56
CA THR A 259 -13.58 -1.19 -8.69
C THR A 259 -12.92 -0.70 -7.40
N TYR A 260 -12.09 -1.54 -6.75
CA TYR A 260 -11.37 -1.15 -5.54
C TYR A 260 -10.21 -0.17 -5.80
N MET A 261 -9.67 -0.08 -7.02
CA MET A 261 -8.74 0.98 -7.43
C MET A 261 -9.31 2.38 -7.13
N LEU A 262 -10.62 2.57 -7.32
CA LEU A 262 -11.30 3.82 -6.96
C LEU A 262 -11.24 4.09 -5.45
N ALA A 263 -11.37 3.06 -4.62
CA ALA A 263 -11.26 3.21 -3.17
C ALA A 263 -9.84 3.62 -2.74
N SER A 264 -8.80 3.12 -3.43
CA SER A 264 -7.42 3.57 -3.22
C SER A 264 -7.25 5.07 -3.49
N HIS A 265 -7.86 5.58 -4.56
CA HIS A 265 -7.81 7.03 -4.81
C HIS A 265 -8.44 7.84 -3.69
N LEU A 266 -9.62 7.46 -3.19
CA LEU A 266 -10.29 8.16 -2.10
C LEU A 266 -9.51 8.04 -0.78
N TYR A 267 -8.98 6.85 -0.47
CA TYR A 267 -8.18 6.60 0.73
C TYR A 267 -6.97 7.53 0.79
N TRP A 268 -6.14 7.52 -0.24
CA TRP A 268 -4.91 8.31 -0.28
C TRP A 268 -5.17 9.81 -0.50
N ALA A 269 -6.28 10.19 -1.15
CA ALA A 269 -6.69 11.59 -1.20
C ALA A 269 -7.01 12.13 0.20
N LEU A 270 -7.83 11.41 0.98
CA LEU A 270 -8.18 11.84 2.34
C LEU A 270 -6.97 11.80 3.29
N TRP A 271 -6.11 10.79 3.17
CA TRP A 271 -4.83 10.72 3.86
C TRP A 271 -3.96 11.95 3.57
N ALA A 272 -3.86 12.35 2.30
CA ALA A 272 -3.05 13.49 1.90
C ALA A 272 -3.52 14.81 2.54
N LEU A 273 -4.83 15.03 2.72
CA LEU A 273 -5.33 16.20 3.44
C LEU A 273 -4.84 16.25 4.89
N ILE A 274 -4.80 15.08 5.55
CA ILE A 274 -4.29 14.99 6.93
C ILE A 274 -2.80 15.28 6.95
N GLN A 275 -2.04 14.71 6.02
CA GLN A 275 -0.60 14.94 5.90
C GLN A 275 -0.27 16.41 5.55
N ALA A 276 -1.08 17.07 4.74
CA ALA A 276 -0.91 18.49 4.41
C ALA A 276 -0.89 19.40 5.65
N LYS A 277 -1.53 18.97 6.77
CA LYS A 277 -1.55 19.69 8.06
C LYS A 277 -0.51 19.15 9.04
N MET A 278 -0.27 17.84 9.05
CA MET A 278 0.43 17.15 10.14
C MET A 278 1.88 16.78 9.83
N SER A 279 2.19 16.53 8.55
CA SER A 279 3.53 16.09 8.14
C SER A 279 4.55 17.23 8.19
N PRO A 280 5.75 16.99 8.73
CA PRO A 280 6.87 17.91 8.63
C PRO A 280 7.59 17.83 7.26
N ILE A 281 7.24 16.85 6.42
CA ILE A 281 7.89 16.63 5.12
C ILE A 281 7.43 17.69 4.13
N ASP A 282 8.39 18.27 3.40
CA ASP A 282 8.11 19.24 2.35
C ASP A 282 7.65 18.53 1.06
N PHE A 283 6.34 18.29 1.00
CA PHE A 283 5.66 17.70 -0.14
C PHE A 283 4.30 18.38 -0.34
N ASP A 284 3.87 18.58 -1.61
CA ASP A 284 2.56 19.19 -1.89
C ASP A 284 1.41 18.17 -1.68
N TYR A 285 1.19 17.76 -0.44
CA TYR A 285 0.10 16.88 -0.07
C TYR A 285 -1.28 17.37 -0.49
N LEU A 286 -1.50 18.70 -0.45
CA LEU A 286 -2.78 19.27 -0.87
C LEU A 286 -2.96 19.16 -2.40
N GLY A 287 -1.89 19.34 -3.18
CA GLY A 287 -1.88 19.05 -4.61
C GLY A 287 -2.11 17.57 -4.90
N TYR A 288 -1.48 16.70 -4.12
CA TYR A 288 -1.66 15.25 -4.23
C TYR A 288 -3.12 14.80 -3.99
N PHE A 289 -3.83 15.42 -3.02
CA PHE A 289 -5.28 15.23 -2.87
C PHE A 289 -6.02 15.44 -4.19
N PHE A 290 -5.79 16.57 -4.86
CA PHE A 290 -6.48 16.88 -6.11
C PHE A 290 -6.10 15.95 -7.25
N LEU A 291 -4.84 15.50 -7.33
CA LEU A 291 -4.41 14.52 -8.33
C LEU A 291 -5.16 13.20 -8.15
N ARG A 292 -5.21 12.67 -6.93
CA ARG A 292 -5.91 11.41 -6.61
C ARG A 292 -7.43 11.53 -6.79
N TYR A 293 -8.05 12.59 -6.28
CA TYR A 293 -9.50 12.78 -6.37
C TYR A 293 -9.98 13.08 -7.79
N ASN A 294 -9.21 13.80 -8.59
CA ASN A 294 -9.53 14.03 -9.99
C ASN A 294 -9.42 12.75 -10.82
N GLU A 295 -8.44 11.89 -10.56
CA GLU A 295 -8.37 10.59 -11.23
C GLU A 295 -9.53 9.68 -10.81
N TYR A 296 -9.91 9.67 -9.51
CA TYR A 296 -11.15 9.03 -9.07
C TYR A 296 -12.36 9.45 -9.92
N LYS A 297 -12.60 10.75 -10.05
CA LYS A 297 -13.73 11.30 -10.82
C LYS A 297 -13.68 10.91 -12.29
N LYS A 298 -12.49 10.89 -12.87
CA LYS A 298 -12.26 10.50 -14.27
C LYS A 298 -12.57 9.03 -14.53
N GLN A 299 -12.17 8.12 -13.63
CA GLN A 299 -12.32 6.68 -13.80
C GLN A 299 -13.67 6.14 -13.32
N LYS A 300 -14.34 6.85 -12.44
CA LYS A 300 -15.53 6.42 -11.73
C LYS A 300 -16.60 5.82 -12.64
N GLU A 301 -17.03 6.54 -13.66
CA GLU A 301 -18.15 6.11 -14.53
C GLU A 301 -17.84 4.75 -15.20
N ASN A 302 -16.63 4.61 -15.74
CA ASN A 302 -16.20 3.36 -16.41
C ASN A 302 -16.15 2.19 -15.43
N CYS A 303 -15.61 2.40 -14.22
CA CYS A 303 -15.48 1.34 -13.22
C CYS A 303 -16.83 0.97 -12.62
N PHE A 304 -17.74 1.92 -12.42
CA PHE A 304 -19.11 1.64 -11.98
C PHE A 304 -19.88 0.82 -13.01
N LEU A 305 -19.83 1.22 -14.28
CA LEU A 305 -20.44 0.46 -15.38
C LEU A 305 -19.87 -0.95 -15.51
N LEU A 306 -18.54 -1.09 -15.34
CA LEU A 306 -17.85 -2.39 -15.36
C LEU A 306 -18.40 -3.31 -14.25
N ALA A 307 -18.46 -2.80 -13.00
CA ALA A 307 -18.95 -3.56 -11.86
C ALA A 307 -20.44 -3.91 -11.99
N GLN A 308 -21.28 -2.95 -12.34
CA GLN A 308 -22.73 -3.17 -12.53
C GLN A 308 -23.01 -4.18 -13.64
N SER A 309 -22.31 -4.08 -14.77
CA SER A 309 -22.45 -5.03 -15.89
C SER A 309 -22.02 -6.44 -15.50
N TYR A 310 -21.01 -6.58 -14.63
CA TYR A 310 -20.58 -7.86 -14.11
C TYR A 310 -21.62 -8.46 -13.15
N LEU A 311 -22.14 -7.66 -12.22
CA LEU A 311 -23.14 -8.08 -11.24
C LEU A 311 -24.51 -8.43 -11.84
N ALA A 312 -24.84 -7.84 -13.00
CA ALA A 312 -26.09 -8.12 -13.72
C ALA A 312 -26.06 -9.45 -14.51
N ARG A 313 -24.91 -10.12 -14.63
CA ARG A 313 -24.82 -11.41 -15.35
C ARG A 313 -25.51 -12.53 -14.59
N PRO A 314 -26.24 -13.42 -15.27
CA PRO A 314 -26.79 -14.61 -14.62
C PRO A 314 -25.64 -15.49 -14.05
N LEU A 315 -25.86 -16.05 -12.87
CA LEU A 315 -24.88 -16.93 -12.18
C LEU A 315 -24.53 -18.24 -12.93
N ASN A 316 -25.17 -18.50 -14.07
CA ASN A 316 -25.10 -19.78 -14.81
C ASN A 316 -24.36 -19.71 -16.16
N GLU A 317 -23.55 -18.65 -16.40
CA GLU A 317 -22.69 -18.60 -17.60
C GLU A 317 -21.20 -18.62 -17.23
#